data_3e97dbff3c4486f7bc03c7826a8390af
#
_entry.id   3e97dbff3c4486f7bc03c7826a8390af
#
_cell.length_a   1.000
_cell.length_b   1.000
_cell.length_c   1.000
_cell.angle_alpha   90.00
_cell.angle_beta   90.00
_cell.angle_gamma   90.00
#
_symmetry.space_group_name_H-M   'P 1'
#
loop_
_entity.id
_entity.type
_entity.pdbx_description
1 polymer ?
#
loop_
_entity_poly.entity_id
_entity_poly.type
_entity_poly.pdbx_seq_one_letter_code
_entity_poly.pdbx_strand_id
1 'polypeptide(L)'
;DHTRRSSSQDLRKRYNSRDPAAAAHTDYTDWSARQRVYDLLPGYAEARLGKRFAIINAWRSMTGVVEEWPLALCDARTVNSNKLHTVERRAHDRVGQTRHASFDPKNVWYYFPEMGPNEVILIKNYDSAEDGRARCALHSAFEDPNSQQDALPRESIETRVFAFF
;
A
#
# COMPACT_ATOMS: atom_id res chain seq x y z
N ASP A 1 3.91 8.29 -8.63
CA ASP A 1 4.74 7.06 -8.71
C ASP A 1 3.88 5.89 -9.15
N HIS A 2 4.50 4.98 -9.94
CA HIS A 2 3.92 3.70 -10.32
C HIS A 2 4.82 2.58 -9.80
N THR A 3 4.23 1.56 -9.19
CA THR A 3 4.94 0.37 -8.75
C THR A 3 4.27 -0.86 -9.36
N ARG A 4 5.04 -1.63 -10.13
CA ARG A 4 4.59 -2.93 -10.65
C ARG A 4 5.06 -4.05 -9.72
N ARG A 5 4.21 -5.05 -9.55
CA ARG A 5 4.53 -6.25 -8.78
C ARG A 5 4.08 -7.49 -9.52
N SER A 6 4.87 -8.56 -9.41
CA SER A 6 4.49 -9.88 -9.92
C SER A 6 4.93 -10.97 -8.96
N SER A 7 4.15 -12.02 -8.83
CA SER A 7 4.50 -13.26 -8.11
C SER A 7 5.49 -14.10 -8.90
N SER A 8 5.50 -14.02 -10.23
CA SER A 8 6.47 -14.70 -11.10
C SER A 8 7.86 -14.07 -11.03
N GLN A 9 8.88 -14.87 -10.71
CA GLN A 9 10.27 -14.42 -10.71
C GLN A 9 10.75 -14.00 -12.11
N ASP A 10 10.33 -14.70 -13.15
CA ASP A 10 10.73 -14.40 -14.53
C ASP A 10 10.14 -13.08 -15.02
N LEU A 11 8.86 -12.83 -14.71
CA LEU A 11 8.22 -11.55 -15.02
C LEU A 11 8.86 -10.40 -14.22
N ARG A 12 9.26 -10.63 -12.96
CA ARG A 12 9.99 -9.61 -12.18
C ARG A 12 11.32 -9.23 -12.84
N LYS A 13 12.09 -10.21 -13.29
CA LYS A 13 13.36 -9.96 -14.00
C LYS A 13 13.12 -9.22 -15.32
N ARG A 14 12.13 -9.67 -16.10
CA ARG A 14 11.81 -9.13 -17.42
C ARG A 14 11.34 -7.66 -17.37
N TYR A 15 10.53 -7.32 -16.39
CA TYR A 15 9.89 -5.99 -16.29
C TYR A 15 10.44 -5.12 -15.17
N ASN A 16 11.52 -5.54 -14.51
CA ASN A 16 12.09 -4.85 -13.34
C ASN A 16 11.01 -4.51 -12.30
N SER A 17 10.13 -5.47 -12.03
CA SER A 17 9.04 -5.32 -11.07
C SER A 17 9.41 -5.95 -9.72
N ARG A 18 8.61 -5.67 -8.71
CA ARG A 18 8.81 -6.20 -7.35
C ARG A 18 7.94 -7.41 -7.11
N ASP A 19 8.28 -8.20 -6.09
CA ASP A 19 7.41 -9.24 -5.55
C ASP A 19 6.19 -8.66 -4.83
N PRO A 20 5.11 -9.44 -4.63
CA PRO A 20 4.02 -9.07 -3.74
C PRO A 20 4.54 -8.74 -2.34
N ALA A 21 4.04 -7.68 -1.72
CA ALA A 21 4.48 -7.28 -0.38
C ALA A 21 3.72 -8.10 0.67
N ALA A 22 4.34 -9.20 1.13
CA ALA A 22 3.74 -10.13 2.09
C ALA A 22 3.81 -9.68 3.56
N ALA A 23 4.63 -8.68 3.87
CA ALA A 23 4.65 -8.10 5.21
C ALA A 23 3.51 -7.09 5.37
N ALA A 24 2.68 -7.25 6.39
CA ALA A 24 1.61 -6.30 6.70
C ALA A 24 2.19 -4.92 7.04
N HIS A 25 1.80 -3.89 6.28
CA HIS A 25 2.39 -2.56 6.39
C HIS A 25 1.43 -1.43 6.03
N THR A 26 1.81 -0.22 6.44
CA THR A 26 1.32 1.04 5.87
C THR A 26 2.49 1.74 5.19
N ASP A 27 2.24 2.41 4.08
CA ASP A 27 3.30 3.00 3.25
C ASP A 27 3.94 4.26 3.85
N TYR A 28 3.29 4.91 4.81
CA TYR A 28 3.74 6.16 5.40
C TYR A 28 3.57 6.20 6.91
N THR A 29 4.44 6.95 7.55
CA THR A 29 4.24 7.55 8.88
C THR A 29 3.75 8.99 8.71
N ASP A 30 3.34 9.64 9.82
CA ASP A 30 2.99 11.06 9.81
C ASP A 30 4.14 11.92 9.29
N TRP A 31 5.36 11.62 9.74
CA TRP A 31 6.56 12.33 9.29
C TRP A 31 6.83 12.12 7.80
N SER A 32 6.87 10.86 7.33
CA SER A 32 7.26 10.56 5.95
C SER A 32 6.23 10.99 4.91
N ALA A 33 4.93 11.04 5.30
CA ALA A 33 3.89 11.57 4.44
C ALA A 33 4.08 13.07 4.18
N ARG A 34 4.35 13.85 5.25
CA ARG A 34 4.64 15.29 5.14
C ARG A 34 5.96 15.54 4.40
N GLN A 35 7.01 14.79 4.74
CA GLN A 35 8.30 14.89 4.05
C GLN A 35 8.14 14.65 2.56
N ARG A 36 7.30 13.70 2.14
CA ARG A 36 7.07 13.43 0.72
C ARG A 36 6.42 14.60 -0.03
N VAL A 37 5.63 15.44 0.64
CA VAL A 37 5.11 16.69 0.04
C VAL A 37 6.24 17.67 -0.19
N TYR A 38 7.16 17.86 0.77
CA TYR A 38 8.35 18.69 0.58
C TYR A 38 9.24 18.20 -0.57
N ASP A 39 9.47 16.88 -0.64
CA ASP A 39 10.32 16.28 -1.68
C ASP A 39 9.77 16.53 -3.10
N LEU A 40 8.45 16.51 -3.28
CA LEU A 40 7.81 16.59 -4.58
C LEU A 40 7.33 17.98 -4.97
N LEU A 41 7.02 18.82 -3.98
CA LEU A 41 6.43 20.13 -4.16
C LEU A 41 7.14 21.20 -3.30
N PRO A 42 8.49 21.34 -3.37
CA PRO A 42 9.24 22.15 -2.42
C PRO A 42 8.75 23.63 -2.37
N GLY A 43 8.34 24.21 -3.50
CA GLY A 43 7.83 25.59 -3.56
C GLY A 43 6.39 25.76 -3.09
N TYR A 44 5.66 24.69 -2.83
CA TYR A 44 4.23 24.73 -2.48
C TYR A 44 3.91 23.93 -1.20
N ALA A 45 4.91 23.28 -0.62
CA ALA A 45 4.71 22.34 0.48
C ALA A 45 4.00 22.96 1.67
N GLU A 46 4.44 24.13 2.15
CA GLU A 46 3.86 24.82 3.30
C GLU A 46 2.36 25.13 3.07
N ALA A 47 2.03 25.71 1.91
CA ALA A 47 0.66 26.04 1.58
C ALA A 47 -0.25 24.79 1.48
N ARG A 48 0.29 23.67 1.01
CA ARG A 48 -0.43 22.40 0.90
C ARG A 48 -0.57 21.69 2.25
N LEU A 49 0.46 21.72 3.07
CA LEU A 49 0.48 21.10 4.40
C LEU A 49 -0.33 21.88 5.45
N GLY A 50 -0.63 23.15 5.18
CA GLY A 50 -1.56 23.97 5.97
C GLY A 50 -3.04 23.57 5.83
N LYS A 51 -3.36 22.69 4.87
CA LYS A 51 -4.69 22.15 4.62
C LYS A 51 -4.70 20.65 4.72
N ARG A 52 -5.90 20.04 4.71
CA ARG A 52 -6.03 18.59 4.65
C ARG A 52 -5.44 18.04 3.36
N PHE A 53 -4.68 16.97 3.46
CA PHE A 53 -4.23 16.17 2.32
C PHE A 53 -4.28 14.68 2.63
N ALA A 54 -4.35 13.88 1.59
CA ALA A 54 -4.28 12.42 1.67
C ALA A 54 -3.32 11.88 0.60
N ILE A 55 -2.76 10.71 0.89
CA ILE A 55 -2.01 9.90 -0.08
C ILE A 55 -2.81 8.64 -0.32
N ILE A 56 -3.15 8.41 -1.57
CA ILE A 56 -4.01 7.28 -1.98
C ILE A 56 -3.29 6.50 -3.07
N ASN A 57 -3.27 5.17 -2.94
CA ASN A 57 -2.85 4.28 -4.00
C ASN A 57 -4.08 3.73 -4.71
N ALA A 58 -4.08 3.82 -6.04
CA ALA A 58 -4.98 3.07 -6.90
C ALA A 58 -4.27 1.77 -7.30
N TRP A 59 -4.74 0.65 -6.77
CA TRP A 59 -4.20 -0.68 -7.04
C TRP A 59 -5.16 -1.48 -7.92
N ARG A 60 -4.63 -2.17 -8.93
CA ARG A 60 -5.41 -3.07 -9.79
C ARG A 60 -4.56 -4.20 -10.36
N SER A 61 -5.23 -5.27 -10.82
CA SER A 61 -4.61 -6.26 -11.69
C SER A 61 -4.24 -5.65 -13.05
N MET A 62 -3.16 -6.11 -13.65
CA MET A 62 -2.73 -5.72 -15.00
C MET A 62 -3.14 -6.76 -16.05
N THR A 63 -3.25 -8.02 -15.64
CA THR A 63 -3.51 -9.15 -16.52
C THR A 63 -4.58 -10.02 -15.86
N GLY A 64 -5.67 -10.28 -16.53
CA GLY A 64 -6.68 -11.22 -16.05
C GLY A 64 -7.18 -11.00 -14.61
N VAL A 65 -7.74 -12.02 -14.07
CA VAL A 65 -8.21 -12.11 -12.67
C VAL A 65 -7.03 -12.38 -11.74
N VAL A 66 -7.13 -11.92 -10.51
CA VAL A 66 -6.14 -12.22 -9.46
C VAL A 66 -6.45 -13.61 -8.90
N GLU A 67 -5.68 -14.61 -9.32
CA GLU A 67 -5.86 -16.02 -8.94
C GLU A 67 -4.98 -16.44 -7.76
N GLU A 68 -3.87 -15.71 -7.54
CA GLU A 68 -2.96 -15.94 -6.41
C GLU A 68 -2.44 -14.62 -5.82
N TRP A 69 -1.92 -14.66 -4.60
CA TRP A 69 -1.36 -13.50 -3.91
C TRP A 69 -2.28 -12.27 -3.88
N PRO A 70 -3.57 -12.41 -3.52
CA PRO A 70 -4.48 -11.28 -3.48
C PRO A 70 -4.01 -10.20 -2.48
N LEU A 71 -4.54 -8.99 -2.64
CA LEU A 71 -4.32 -7.90 -1.70
C LEU A 71 -5.38 -7.92 -0.61
N ALA A 72 -4.95 -7.99 0.65
CA ALA A 72 -5.80 -7.86 1.82
C ALA A 72 -5.64 -6.50 2.49
N LEU A 73 -6.74 -5.99 3.05
CA LEU A 73 -6.85 -4.76 3.81
C LEU A 73 -7.34 -5.08 5.22
N CYS A 74 -6.69 -4.54 6.23
CA CYS A 74 -7.12 -4.71 7.62
C CYS A 74 -8.17 -3.67 8.00
N ASP A 75 -9.20 -4.08 8.71
CA ASP A 75 -10.14 -3.16 9.36
C ASP A 75 -9.40 -2.30 10.37
N ALA A 76 -9.31 -1.01 10.10
CA ALA A 76 -8.56 -0.06 10.92
C ALA A 76 -9.03 -0.01 12.38
N ARG A 77 -10.28 -0.37 12.67
CA ARG A 77 -10.84 -0.45 14.02
C ARG A 77 -10.23 -1.57 14.86
N THR A 78 -9.64 -2.57 14.19
CA THR A 78 -9.03 -3.74 14.84
C THR A 78 -7.50 -3.63 14.95
N VAL A 79 -6.90 -2.58 14.36
CA VAL A 79 -5.45 -2.39 14.37
C VAL A 79 -5.00 -1.81 15.72
N ASN A 80 -4.12 -2.54 16.40
CA ASN A 80 -3.47 -2.06 17.61
C ASN A 80 -2.22 -1.24 17.25
N SER A 81 -2.25 0.06 17.52
CA SER A 81 -1.14 0.98 17.23
C SER A 81 0.19 0.58 17.90
N ASN A 82 0.13 -0.06 19.08
CA ASN A 82 1.33 -0.55 19.79
C ASN A 82 2.03 -1.72 19.08
N LYS A 83 1.37 -2.32 18.09
CA LYS A 83 1.90 -3.39 17.25
C LYS A 83 2.44 -2.89 15.91
N LEU A 84 2.45 -1.58 15.69
CA LEU A 84 3.00 -0.95 14.49
C LEU A 84 4.42 -0.43 14.76
N HIS A 85 5.37 -0.91 13.99
CA HIS A 85 6.79 -0.58 14.13
C HIS A 85 7.24 0.25 12.94
N THR A 86 7.84 1.41 13.20
CA THR A 86 8.41 2.25 12.14
C THR A 86 9.67 1.62 11.57
N VAL A 87 9.72 1.52 10.25
CA VAL A 87 10.86 1.03 9.49
C VAL A 87 11.34 2.12 8.55
N GLU A 88 12.60 2.52 8.68
CA GLU A 88 13.22 3.45 7.73
C GLU A 88 13.59 2.75 6.43
N ARG A 89 13.37 3.48 5.33
CA ARG A 89 13.79 3.09 3.99
C ARG A 89 14.74 4.15 3.45
N ARG A 90 16.02 3.83 3.46
CA ARG A 90 17.08 4.73 2.99
C ARG A 90 17.41 4.43 1.53
N ALA A 91 17.29 5.43 0.67
CA ALA A 91 17.79 5.45 -0.70
C ALA A 91 18.92 6.48 -0.78
N HIS A 92 19.61 6.56 -1.91
CA HIS A 92 20.74 7.46 -2.12
C HIS A 92 20.39 8.94 -1.85
N ASP A 93 19.18 9.34 -2.24
CA ASP A 93 18.71 10.73 -2.25
C ASP A 93 17.54 10.98 -1.27
N ARG A 94 17.08 9.95 -0.55
CA ARG A 94 15.87 10.05 0.25
C ARG A 94 15.83 9.09 1.42
N VAL A 95 15.26 9.57 2.52
CA VAL A 95 14.81 8.75 3.64
C VAL A 95 13.28 8.73 3.65
N GLY A 96 12.70 7.54 3.68
CA GLY A 96 11.27 7.33 3.86
C GLY A 96 11.01 6.49 5.10
N GLN A 97 9.78 6.46 5.56
CA GLN A 97 9.36 5.59 6.67
C GLN A 97 8.04 4.91 6.31
N THR A 98 7.97 3.63 6.62
CA THR A 98 6.77 2.79 6.58
C THR A 98 6.47 2.30 8.00
N ARG A 99 5.26 1.80 8.26
CA ARG A 99 4.99 1.03 9.48
C ARG A 99 4.73 -0.41 9.13
N HIS A 100 5.37 -1.33 9.82
CA HIS A 100 5.13 -2.76 9.72
C HIS A 100 4.40 -3.24 10.97
N ALA A 101 3.41 -4.13 10.78
CA ALA A 101 2.65 -4.67 11.88
C ALA A 101 3.23 -6.00 12.36
N SER A 102 3.35 -6.17 13.68
CA SER A 102 3.48 -7.49 14.28
C SER A 102 2.14 -8.22 14.22
N PHE A 103 2.18 -9.55 14.25
CA PHE A 103 0.97 -10.36 14.29
C PHE A 103 0.06 -9.99 15.46
N ASP A 104 -1.22 -9.82 15.17
CA ASP A 104 -2.28 -9.67 16.18
C ASP A 104 -3.50 -10.50 15.75
N PRO A 105 -3.93 -11.50 16.56
CA PRO A 105 -5.09 -12.32 16.24
C PRO A 105 -6.42 -11.55 16.28
N LYS A 106 -6.42 -10.30 16.75
CA LYS A 106 -7.59 -9.42 16.76
C LYS A 106 -7.77 -8.67 15.44
N ASN A 107 -6.74 -8.64 14.58
CA ASN A 107 -6.85 -8.00 13.28
C ASN A 107 -7.84 -8.73 12.39
N VAL A 108 -8.80 -8.00 11.84
CA VAL A 108 -9.79 -8.51 10.88
C VAL A 108 -9.38 -8.08 9.50
N TRP A 109 -9.21 -9.04 8.61
CA TRP A 109 -8.74 -8.83 7.26
C TRP A 109 -9.83 -9.09 6.22
N TYR A 110 -9.85 -8.28 5.18
CA TYR A 110 -10.75 -8.40 4.04
C TYR A 110 -9.95 -8.38 2.75
N TYR A 111 -10.40 -9.15 1.77
CA TYR A 111 -9.87 -9.11 0.41
C TYR A 111 -10.99 -9.32 -0.60
N PHE A 112 -10.72 -9.01 -1.84
CA PHE A 112 -11.64 -9.22 -2.95
C PHE A 112 -11.16 -10.44 -3.73
N PRO A 113 -11.84 -11.59 -3.64
CA PRO A 113 -11.47 -12.77 -4.41
C PRO A 113 -11.66 -12.51 -5.90
N GLU A 114 -10.81 -13.12 -6.72
CA GLU A 114 -10.92 -13.09 -8.18
C GLU A 114 -11.07 -11.69 -8.78
N MET A 115 -10.41 -10.69 -8.17
CA MET A 115 -10.49 -9.31 -8.62
C MET A 115 -9.98 -9.16 -10.05
N GLY A 116 -10.81 -8.62 -10.92
CA GLY A 116 -10.54 -8.45 -12.35
C GLY A 116 -9.78 -7.16 -12.68
N PRO A 117 -9.29 -7.04 -13.94
CA PRO A 117 -8.48 -5.89 -14.36
C PRO A 117 -9.28 -4.58 -14.51
N ASN A 118 -10.61 -4.64 -14.50
CA ASN A 118 -11.49 -3.47 -14.56
C ASN A 118 -11.90 -2.96 -13.17
N GLU A 119 -11.38 -3.57 -12.12
CA GLU A 119 -11.64 -3.21 -10.73
C GLU A 119 -10.42 -2.53 -10.12
N VAL A 120 -10.65 -1.59 -9.22
CA VAL A 120 -9.59 -0.81 -8.55
C VAL A 120 -9.86 -0.76 -7.05
N ILE A 121 -8.83 -1.07 -6.27
CA ILE A 121 -8.82 -0.81 -4.83
C ILE A 121 -8.15 0.55 -4.59
N LEU A 122 -8.84 1.45 -3.89
CA LEU A 122 -8.27 2.68 -3.41
C LEU A 122 -7.77 2.48 -1.98
N ILE A 123 -6.44 2.44 -1.81
CA ILE A 123 -5.79 2.25 -0.52
C ILE A 123 -5.44 3.62 0.04
N LYS A 124 -6.06 3.99 1.16
CA LYS A 124 -5.66 5.20 1.89
C LYS A 124 -4.34 4.93 2.61
N ASN A 125 -3.25 5.48 2.11
CA ASN A 125 -1.93 5.33 2.73
C ASN A 125 -1.66 6.37 3.81
N TYR A 126 -2.30 7.53 3.70
CA TYR A 126 -2.24 8.58 4.69
C TYR A 126 -3.41 9.56 4.52
N ASP A 127 -3.90 10.07 5.62
CA ASP A 127 -4.83 11.21 5.69
C ASP A 127 -4.40 12.12 6.83
N SER A 128 -4.25 13.41 6.57
CA SER A 128 -3.86 14.38 7.60
C SER A 128 -4.99 14.79 8.55
N ALA A 129 -6.25 14.39 8.26
CA ALA A 129 -7.38 14.65 9.16
C ALA A 129 -7.24 13.88 10.48
N GLU A 130 -7.59 14.54 11.60
CA GLU A 130 -7.55 14.00 12.97
C GLU A 130 -8.94 14.04 13.63
N ASP A 131 -9.97 13.75 12.87
CA ASP A 131 -11.38 13.78 13.27
C ASP A 131 -11.96 12.40 13.67
N GLY A 132 -11.09 11.44 13.97
CA GLY A 132 -11.48 10.08 14.38
C GLY A 132 -11.62 9.09 13.24
N ARG A 133 -11.51 9.53 11.97
CA ARG A 133 -11.48 8.60 10.82
C ARG A 133 -10.18 7.80 10.76
N ALA A 134 -10.22 6.62 10.12
CA ALA A 134 -9.01 5.88 9.81
C ALA A 134 -8.08 6.71 8.90
N ARG A 135 -6.84 6.95 9.35
CA ARG A 135 -5.87 7.78 8.63
C ARG A 135 -5.02 6.98 7.65
N CYS A 136 -4.92 5.66 7.81
CA CYS A 136 -4.22 4.77 6.89
C CYS A 136 -4.85 3.38 6.91
N ALA A 137 -4.65 2.63 5.83
CA ALA A 137 -5.04 1.24 5.71
C ALA A 137 -3.80 0.34 5.84
N LEU A 138 -3.78 -0.52 6.85
CA LEU A 138 -2.82 -1.62 6.95
C LEU A 138 -3.17 -2.64 5.87
N HIS A 139 -2.19 -3.04 5.06
CA HIS A 139 -2.42 -3.93 3.92
C HIS A 139 -1.26 -4.90 3.70
N SER A 140 -1.53 -5.99 3.02
CA SER A 140 -0.58 -7.05 2.70
C SER A 140 -1.04 -7.87 1.50
N ALA A 141 -0.09 -8.41 0.75
CA ALA A 141 -0.38 -9.56 -0.08
C ALA A 141 -0.25 -10.84 0.80
N PHE A 142 -0.96 -11.90 0.45
CA PHE A 142 -0.87 -13.16 1.16
C PHE A 142 -1.02 -14.35 0.20
N GLU A 143 -0.47 -15.50 0.59
CA GLU A 143 -0.74 -16.77 -0.09
C GLU A 143 -2.15 -17.22 0.26
N ASP A 144 -3.03 -17.25 -0.74
CA ASP A 144 -4.39 -17.75 -0.54
C ASP A 144 -4.36 -19.28 -0.60
N PRO A 145 -4.72 -19.98 0.49
CA PRO A 145 -4.73 -21.44 0.50
C PRO A 145 -5.76 -22.05 -0.47
N ASN A 146 -6.67 -21.23 -1.00
CA ASN A 146 -7.66 -21.66 -1.98
C ASN A 146 -7.20 -21.46 -3.43
N SER A 147 -6.04 -20.84 -3.66
CA SER A 147 -5.48 -20.70 -5.01
C SER A 147 -5.25 -22.06 -5.65
N GLN A 148 -5.60 -22.19 -6.93
CA GLN A 148 -5.39 -23.41 -7.69
C GLN A 148 -3.89 -23.63 -7.92
N GLN A 149 -3.47 -24.90 -8.12
CA GLN A 149 -2.07 -25.23 -8.38
C GLN A 149 -1.53 -24.64 -9.70
N ASP A 150 -2.41 -24.43 -10.65
CA ASP A 150 -2.13 -23.84 -11.96
C ASP A 150 -2.54 -22.37 -12.06
N ALA A 151 -2.75 -21.72 -10.92
CA ALA A 151 -3.09 -20.30 -10.86
C ALA A 151 -2.09 -19.45 -11.64
N LEU A 152 -2.61 -18.50 -12.42
CA LEU A 152 -1.77 -17.58 -13.17
C LEU A 152 -1.06 -16.60 -12.24
N PRO A 153 0.23 -16.32 -12.48
CA PRO A 153 0.98 -15.38 -11.67
C PRO A 153 0.33 -14.00 -11.63
N ARG A 154 0.15 -13.47 -10.41
CA ARG A 154 -0.35 -12.11 -10.24
C ARG A 154 0.57 -11.09 -10.88
N GLU A 155 0.02 -10.23 -11.71
CA GLU A 155 0.63 -8.99 -12.14
C GLU A 155 -0.26 -7.82 -11.74
N SER A 156 0.28 -6.88 -11.00
CA SER A 156 -0.46 -5.73 -10.50
C SER A 156 0.32 -4.43 -10.65
N ILE A 157 -0.42 -3.33 -10.75
CA ILE A 157 0.13 -1.99 -10.72
C ILE A 157 -0.52 -1.17 -9.63
N GLU A 158 0.29 -0.39 -8.96
CA GLU A 158 -0.10 0.57 -7.96
C GLU A 158 0.32 1.96 -8.41
N THR A 159 -0.64 2.88 -8.45
CA THR A 159 -0.40 4.29 -8.75
C THR A 159 -0.64 5.13 -7.52
N ARG A 160 0.39 5.82 -7.05
CA ARG A 160 0.33 6.68 -5.87
C ARG A 160 0.06 8.12 -6.25
N VAL A 161 -0.97 8.71 -5.62
CA VAL A 161 -1.39 10.08 -5.86
C VAL A 161 -1.57 10.84 -4.54
N PHE A 162 -1.41 12.18 -4.62
CA PHE A 162 -1.82 13.09 -3.56
C PHE A 162 -3.19 13.68 -3.88
N ALA A 163 -4.03 13.78 -2.86
CA ALA A 163 -5.26 14.55 -2.89
C ALA A 163 -5.13 15.70 -1.88
N PHE A 164 -5.27 16.93 -2.35
CA PHE A 164 -5.27 18.15 -1.52
C PHE A 164 -6.69 18.75 -1.50
N PHE A 165 -7.15 19.18 -0.32
CA PHE A 165 -8.51 19.68 -0.09
C PHE A 165 -8.53 21.15 0.31
#